data_497e8bca019aaa210da1ea8aa2311584
#
_entry.id   497e8bca019aaa210da1ea8aa2311584
#
_cell.length_a   1.000
_cell.length_b   1.000
_cell.length_c   1.000
_cell.angle_alpha   90.00
_cell.angle_beta   90.00
_cell.angle_gamma   90.00
#
_symmetry.space_group_name_H-M   'P 1'
#
loop_
_entity.id
_entity.type
_entity.pdbx_description
1 polymer ?
#
loop_
_entity_poly.entity_id
_entity_poly.type
_entity_poly.pdbx_seq_one_letter_code
_entity_poly.pdbx_strand_id
1 'polypeptide(L)'
;VVEESRKLSSLLLPAVLRALPAGIEHLIISPDSELAGLPWELLIDSEGRYLIERVRISYADSARTLVSPLSKTSEAPPVLFTDPRYNLSSQGSLAPGTRRAGSKRNPLRAGANLGRLYQGRIRQALQGLAPDTVVRSGLQATEANLAQTKEPRMLVVWTHGEFDSGNTDPAQRPRIQLAGTVQRMSPSRSHDGVLTAAEMSRLYLQGTRLAVIAGCQTGVGTPTPGEGIEGIRRALWVAGAQGQLVTSWGVADVHTAHWLEEFFTTLRNSRIPIAEAVRVVQLRFLQGEVKGLDPSQIHPVFWAPFTFAGDPGLAP
;
A
#
# COMPACT_ATOMS: atom_id res chain seq x y z
N VAL A 1 -15.87 -11.88 7.02
CA VAL A 1 -15.63 -11.02 5.83
C VAL A 1 -16.67 -11.25 4.75
N VAL A 2 -16.82 -12.48 4.21
CA VAL A 2 -17.76 -12.75 3.10
C VAL A 2 -19.22 -12.47 3.49
N GLU A 3 -19.63 -12.85 4.69
CA GLU A 3 -21.00 -12.59 5.17
C GLU A 3 -21.25 -11.08 5.36
N GLU A 4 -20.32 -10.36 5.97
CA GLU A 4 -20.41 -8.91 6.13
C GLU A 4 -20.39 -8.20 4.78
N SER A 5 -19.56 -8.68 3.84
CA SER A 5 -19.55 -8.18 2.47
C SER A 5 -20.92 -8.33 1.79
N ARG A 6 -21.59 -9.47 1.94
CA ARG A 6 -22.97 -9.68 1.42
C ARG A 6 -24.00 -8.72 2.01
N LYS A 7 -23.94 -8.49 3.33
CA LYS A 7 -24.84 -7.54 4.01
C LYS A 7 -24.66 -6.13 3.46
N LEU A 8 -23.40 -5.66 3.36
CA LEU A 8 -23.11 -4.34 2.79
C LEU A 8 -23.51 -4.26 1.31
N SER A 9 -23.25 -5.32 0.55
CA SER A 9 -23.61 -5.39 -0.86
C SER A 9 -25.11 -5.24 -1.09
N SER A 10 -25.93 -5.88 -0.26
CA SER A 10 -27.39 -5.78 -0.37
C SER A 10 -27.92 -4.35 -0.18
N LEU A 11 -27.20 -3.52 0.55
CA LEU A 11 -27.54 -2.11 0.79
C LEU A 11 -27.02 -1.19 -0.32
N LEU A 12 -25.77 -1.41 -0.77
CA LEU A 12 -25.05 -0.47 -1.62
C LEU A 12 -25.17 -0.79 -3.11
N LEU A 13 -24.92 -2.06 -3.49
CA LEU A 13 -24.81 -2.45 -4.91
C LEU A 13 -26.05 -2.25 -5.74
N PRO A 14 -27.30 -2.52 -5.27
CA PRO A 14 -28.49 -2.35 -6.10
C PRO A 14 -28.69 -0.93 -6.61
N ALA A 15 -28.33 0.06 -5.79
CA ALA A 15 -28.39 1.47 -6.21
C ALA A 15 -27.28 1.83 -7.19
N VAL A 16 -26.04 1.40 -6.89
CA VAL A 16 -24.85 1.63 -7.73
C VAL A 16 -25.04 0.98 -9.10
N LEU A 17 -25.34 -0.33 -9.16
CA LEU A 17 -25.46 -1.07 -10.42
C LEU A 17 -26.58 -0.56 -11.32
N ARG A 18 -27.70 -0.06 -10.75
CA ARG A 18 -28.78 0.58 -11.52
C ARG A 18 -28.37 1.92 -12.13
N ALA A 19 -27.47 2.65 -11.48
CA ALA A 19 -27.00 3.94 -11.95
C ALA A 19 -25.90 3.84 -13.01
N LEU A 20 -25.21 2.68 -13.09
CA LEU A 20 -24.11 2.49 -14.02
C LEU A 20 -24.62 2.24 -15.45
N PRO A 21 -24.03 2.89 -16.48
CA PRO A 21 -24.30 2.58 -17.87
C PRO A 21 -23.96 1.12 -18.20
N ALA A 22 -24.68 0.56 -19.17
CA ALA A 22 -24.33 -0.77 -19.70
C ALA A 22 -22.93 -0.75 -20.33
N GLY A 23 -22.16 -1.82 -20.10
CA GLY A 23 -20.82 -1.97 -20.70
C GLY A 23 -19.71 -1.17 -20.04
N ILE A 24 -19.94 -0.62 -18.86
CA ILE A 24 -18.88 0.04 -18.10
C ILE A 24 -17.78 -0.96 -17.74
N GLU A 25 -16.52 -0.58 -17.99
CA GLU A 25 -15.34 -1.41 -17.71
C GLU A 25 -14.55 -0.90 -16.50
N HIS A 26 -14.73 0.37 -16.12
CA HIS A 26 -13.98 1.00 -15.05
C HIS A 26 -14.88 1.85 -14.16
N LEU A 27 -14.82 1.63 -12.86
CA LEU A 27 -15.50 2.39 -11.84
C LEU A 27 -14.48 3.17 -11.00
N ILE A 28 -14.60 4.49 -11.02
CA ILE A 28 -13.80 5.36 -10.18
C ILE A 28 -14.66 5.76 -8.99
N ILE A 29 -14.19 5.45 -7.79
CA ILE A 29 -14.94 5.66 -6.56
C ILE A 29 -14.30 6.81 -5.79
N SER A 30 -15.09 7.85 -5.53
CA SER A 30 -14.71 8.93 -4.62
C SER A 30 -15.62 8.85 -3.38
N PRO A 31 -15.28 8.00 -2.42
CA PRO A 31 -16.12 7.74 -1.27
C PRO A 31 -15.91 8.82 -0.20
N ASP A 32 -16.96 9.14 0.56
CA ASP A 32 -16.91 10.06 1.68
C ASP A 32 -17.22 9.34 2.99
N SER A 33 -16.78 9.92 4.10
CA SER A 33 -17.04 9.45 5.46
C SER A 33 -16.68 7.96 5.64
N GLU A 34 -17.53 7.17 6.28
CA GLU A 34 -17.28 5.75 6.57
C GLU A 34 -17.16 4.88 5.32
N LEU A 35 -17.75 5.29 4.19
CA LEU A 35 -17.64 4.56 2.91
C LEU A 35 -16.24 4.61 2.33
N ALA A 36 -15.42 5.55 2.75
CA ALA A 36 -14.06 5.71 2.30
C ALA A 36 -13.12 4.61 2.86
N GLY A 37 -13.50 3.97 3.97
CA GLY A 37 -12.80 2.79 4.51
C GLY A 37 -13.26 1.46 3.91
N LEU A 38 -14.30 1.45 3.05
CA LEU A 38 -14.83 0.23 2.47
C LEU A 38 -14.01 -0.20 1.24
N PRO A 39 -13.48 -1.42 1.21
CA PRO A 39 -12.90 -2.01 0.01
C PRO A 39 -14.03 -2.44 -0.94
N TRP A 40 -14.37 -1.59 -1.89
CA TRP A 40 -15.46 -1.80 -2.83
C TRP A 40 -15.27 -3.05 -3.71
N GLU A 41 -14.03 -3.47 -3.89
CA GLU A 41 -13.64 -4.71 -4.57
C GLU A 41 -14.33 -5.94 -3.99
N LEU A 42 -14.64 -5.91 -2.67
CA LEU A 42 -15.24 -7.02 -1.92
C LEU A 42 -16.76 -7.08 -1.99
N LEU A 43 -17.42 -6.09 -2.55
CA LEU A 43 -18.87 -6.12 -2.66
C LEU A 43 -19.28 -7.27 -3.59
N ILE A 44 -20.32 -8.02 -3.19
CA ILE A 44 -20.76 -9.25 -3.87
C ILE A 44 -22.14 -9.01 -4.49
N ASP A 45 -22.27 -9.27 -5.80
CA ASP A 45 -23.54 -9.11 -6.51
C ASP A 45 -24.53 -10.26 -6.21
N SER A 46 -25.72 -10.18 -6.81
CA SER A 46 -26.76 -11.20 -6.68
C SER A 46 -26.37 -12.56 -7.28
N GLU A 47 -25.37 -12.59 -8.14
CA GLU A 47 -24.83 -13.82 -8.74
C GLU A 47 -23.68 -14.43 -7.93
N GLY A 48 -23.32 -13.80 -6.81
CA GLY A 48 -22.26 -14.26 -5.93
C GLY A 48 -20.84 -13.87 -6.37
N ARG A 49 -20.71 -12.96 -7.37
CA ARG A 49 -19.42 -12.48 -7.88
C ARG A 49 -19.00 -11.21 -7.15
N TYR A 50 -17.71 -11.07 -6.88
CA TYR A 50 -17.15 -9.83 -6.37
C TYR A 50 -17.23 -8.71 -7.42
N LEU A 51 -17.38 -7.47 -6.99
CA LEU A 51 -17.46 -6.31 -7.89
C LEU A 51 -16.22 -6.19 -8.79
N ILE A 52 -15.03 -6.56 -8.27
CA ILE A 52 -13.78 -6.58 -9.03
C ILE A 52 -13.79 -7.57 -10.20
N GLU A 53 -14.63 -8.60 -10.17
CA GLU A 53 -14.78 -9.54 -11.30
C GLU A 53 -15.55 -8.89 -12.47
N ARG A 54 -16.40 -7.91 -12.16
CA ARG A 54 -17.22 -7.20 -13.17
C ARG A 54 -16.50 -6.01 -13.77
N VAL A 55 -15.90 -5.18 -12.93
CA VAL A 55 -15.33 -3.89 -13.36
C VAL A 55 -13.97 -3.67 -12.69
N ARG A 56 -13.11 -2.94 -13.37
CA ARG A 56 -11.91 -2.39 -12.77
C ARG A 56 -12.30 -1.31 -11.77
N ILE A 57 -11.62 -1.27 -10.62
CA ILE A 57 -11.89 -0.29 -9.57
C ILE A 57 -10.64 0.53 -9.32
N SER A 58 -10.82 1.82 -9.18
CA SER A 58 -9.82 2.74 -8.63
C SER A 58 -10.50 3.79 -7.76
N TYR A 59 -9.69 4.46 -6.95
CA TYR A 59 -10.17 5.47 -6.03
C TYR A 59 -9.69 6.87 -6.43
N ALA A 60 -10.46 7.87 -6.04
CA ALA A 60 -10.07 9.27 -6.09
C ALA A 60 -10.46 9.95 -4.79
N ASP A 61 -9.61 10.83 -4.27
CA ASP A 61 -9.93 11.59 -3.06
C ASP A 61 -11.09 12.58 -3.33
N SER A 62 -11.18 13.06 -4.56
CA SER A 62 -12.31 13.87 -5.05
C SER A 62 -12.35 13.88 -6.57
N ALA A 63 -13.47 14.26 -7.17
CA ALA A 63 -13.57 14.47 -8.61
C ALA A 63 -12.57 15.51 -9.14
N ARG A 64 -12.14 16.46 -8.29
CA ARG A 64 -11.15 17.48 -8.64
C ARG A 64 -9.78 16.86 -8.96
N THR A 65 -9.39 15.79 -8.26
CA THR A 65 -8.12 15.11 -8.51
C THR A 65 -8.05 14.48 -9.90
N LEU A 66 -9.19 14.08 -10.46
CA LEU A 66 -9.29 13.48 -11.80
C LEU A 66 -9.19 14.49 -12.94
N VAL A 67 -9.56 15.75 -12.69
CA VAL A 67 -9.51 16.80 -13.72
C VAL A 67 -8.28 17.71 -13.57
N SER A 68 -7.48 17.50 -12.55
CA SER A 68 -6.23 18.24 -12.38
C SER A 68 -5.22 17.79 -13.43
N PRO A 69 -4.51 18.73 -14.10
CA PRO A 69 -3.47 18.35 -15.02
C PRO A 69 -2.41 17.49 -14.35
N LEU A 70 -2.06 16.36 -14.96
CA LEU A 70 -0.93 15.57 -14.48
C LEU A 70 0.36 16.38 -14.61
N SER A 71 1.17 16.36 -13.56
CA SER A 71 2.52 16.91 -13.63
C SER A 71 3.34 16.17 -14.69
N LYS A 72 4.35 16.81 -15.24
CA LYS A 72 5.32 16.12 -16.10
C LYS A 72 5.89 14.93 -15.32
N THR A 73 5.88 13.76 -15.93
CA THR A 73 6.43 12.56 -15.32
C THR A 73 7.93 12.71 -15.06
N SER A 74 8.36 12.27 -13.90
CA SER A 74 9.78 12.22 -13.56
C SER A 74 10.50 11.12 -14.36
N GLU A 75 11.72 11.44 -14.78
CA GLU A 75 12.65 10.50 -15.42
C GLU A 75 13.63 9.86 -14.41
N ALA A 76 13.62 10.30 -13.15
CA ALA A 76 14.51 9.79 -12.14
C ALA A 76 14.26 8.29 -11.86
N PRO A 77 15.30 7.52 -11.48
CA PRO A 77 15.17 6.10 -11.21
C PRO A 77 14.11 5.79 -10.15
N PRO A 78 13.41 4.65 -10.23
CA PRO A 78 12.60 4.16 -9.13
C PRO A 78 13.44 3.92 -7.89
N VAL A 79 12.83 4.09 -6.72
CA VAL A 79 13.49 3.83 -5.44
C VAL A 79 12.67 2.84 -4.62
N LEU A 80 13.34 1.77 -4.16
CA LEU A 80 12.78 0.75 -3.27
C LEU A 80 13.37 0.88 -1.87
N PHE A 81 12.54 1.16 -0.88
CA PHE A 81 12.85 1.06 0.54
C PHE A 81 12.29 -0.26 1.08
N THR A 82 13.15 -1.11 1.64
CA THR A 82 12.74 -2.43 2.15
C THR A 82 13.63 -2.91 3.28
N ASP A 83 13.12 -3.83 4.12
CA ASP A 83 13.84 -4.46 5.24
C ASP A 83 14.64 -3.47 6.10
N PRO A 84 14.04 -2.42 6.63
CA PRO A 84 14.76 -1.48 7.47
C PRO A 84 15.32 -2.17 8.72
N ARG A 85 16.52 -1.78 9.12
CA ARG A 85 17.09 -2.23 10.39
C ARG A 85 16.46 -1.45 11.54
N TYR A 86 15.37 -1.94 12.08
CA TYR A 86 14.60 -1.27 13.13
C TYR A 86 15.41 -1.02 14.41
N ASN A 87 16.33 -1.95 14.76
CA ASN A 87 17.21 -1.83 15.92
C ASN A 87 18.66 -1.61 15.51
N LEU A 88 19.22 -0.43 15.78
CA LEU A 88 20.58 -0.06 15.44
C LEU A 88 21.62 -0.61 16.43
N SER A 89 21.22 -0.99 17.66
CA SER A 89 22.14 -1.47 18.71
C SER A 89 22.58 -2.94 18.55
N SER A 90 21.93 -3.70 17.65
CA SER A 90 22.31 -5.09 17.41
C SER A 90 23.51 -5.19 16.45
N GLN A 91 24.71 -4.88 16.92
CA GLN A 91 25.91 -5.47 16.35
C GLN A 91 25.85 -6.99 16.57
N GLY A 92 25.73 -7.75 15.48
CA GLY A 92 25.70 -9.17 15.37
C GLY A 92 26.07 -9.99 16.62
N SER A 93 25.08 -10.46 17.35
CA SER A 93 25.18 -11.70 18.12
C SER A 93 23.76 -12.23 18.33
N LEU A 94 23.43 -13.26 17.58
CA LEU A 94 22.41 -14.21 17.99
C LEU A 94 23.00 -15.04 19.13
N ALA A 95 22.96 -14.52 20.37
CA ALA A 95 23.17 -15.36 21.54
C ALA A 95 21.88 -16.16 21.78
N PRO A 96 21.92 -17.51 21.81
CA PRO A 96 20.76 -18.31 22.20
C PRO A 96 20.58 -18.23 23.70
N GLY A 97 19.39 -17.85 24.15
CA GLY A 97 18.89 -18.21 25.46
C GLY A 97 19.06 -17.20 26.57
N THR A 98 18.02 -16.45 26.83
CA THR A 98 17.41 -16.36 28.18
C THR A 98 15.94 -15.99 28.01
N ARG A 99 15.08 -16.99 28.13
CA ARG A 99 13.63 -16.79 28.21
C ARG A 99 13.31 -16.10 29.54
N ARG A 100 13.08 -14.80 29.55
CA ARG A 100 12.31 -14.17 30.62
C ARG A 100 10.82 -14.45 30.33
N ALA A 101 10.21 -15.27 31.16
CA ALA A 101 8.77 -15.48 31.20
C ALA A 101 8.09 -14.12 31.51
N GLY A 102 7.10 -13.71 30.68
CA GLY A 102 6.24 -12.55 30.96
C GLY A 102 6.29 -11.39 29.99
N SER A 103 7.18 -11.37 29.00
CA SER A 103 7.19 -10.31 27.98
C SER A 103 6.14 -10.62 26.90
N LYS A 104 5.12 -9.76 26.75
CA LYS A 104 4.25 -9.75 25.56
C LYS A 104 5.16 -9.82 24.32
N ARG A 105 4.93 -10.81 23.46
CA ARG A 105 5.72 -11.02 22.22
C ARG A 105 5.72 -9.70 21.44
N ASN A 106 6.90 -9.07 21.31
CA ASN A 106 7.05 -7.93 20.44
C ASN A 106 6.94 -8.45 18.98
N PRO A 107 5.88 -8.12 18.24
CA PRO A 107 5.68 -8.63 16.88
C PRO A 107 6.83 -8.26 15.94
N LEU A 108 7.60 -7.21 16.25
CA LEU A 108 8.78 -6.79 15.49
C LEU A 108 9.91 -7.83 15.44
N ARG A 109 9.96 -8.82 16.38
CA ARG A 109 10.98 -9.88 16.37
C ARG A 109 10.64 -11.05 15.44
N ALA A 110 9.37 -11.29 15.16
CA ALA A 110 8.95 -12.40 14.29
C ALA A 110 9.02 -12.02 12.81
N GLY A 111 8.76 -10.76 12.44
CA GLY A 111 8.76 -10.28 11.05
C GLY A 111 10.15 -10.10 10.42
N ALA A 112 11.18 -9.82 11.23
CA ALA A 112 12.52 -9.49 10.72
C ALA A 112 13.19 -10.60 9.88
N ASN A 113 12.80 -11.87 10.03
CA ASN A 113 13.38 -12.97 9.26
C ASN A 113 12.58 -13.30 7.98
N LEU A 114 11.28 -13.07 7.97
CA LEU A 114 10.43 -13.36 6.80
C LEU A 114 10.61 -12.29 5.73
N GLY A 115 10.72 -11.02 6.10
CA GLY A 115 11.01 -9.93 5.18
C GLY A 115 12.25 -10.21 4.31
N ARG A 116 13.32 -10.73 4.91
CA ARG A 116 14.57 -11.06 4.18
C ARG A 116 14.39 -12.15 3.11
N LEU A 117 13.56 -13.15 3.33
CA LEU A 117 13.31 -14.21 2.36
C LEU A 117 12.61 -13.69 1.10
N TYR A 118 11.74 -12.72 1.26
CA TYR A 118 10.88 -12.24 0.18
C TYR A 118 11.36 -10.94 -0.48
N GLN A 119 12.31 -10.21 0.13
CA GLN A 119 12.90 -8.99 -0.45
C GLN A 119 13.47 -9.22 -1.85
N GLY A 120 14.16 -10.36 -2.02
CA GLY A 120 14.78 -10.72 -3.29
C GLY A 120 13.77 -10.78 -4.43
N ARG A 121 12.56 -11.28 -4.17
CA ARG A 121 11.48 -11.39 -5.15
C ARG A 121 10.98 -10.03 -5.60
N ILE A 122 10.63 -9.16 -4.65
CA ILE A 122 10.13 -7.80 -4.96
C ILE A 122 11.20 -7.00 -5.68
N ARG A 123 12.44 -7.03 -5.18
CA ARG A 123 13.57 -6.38 -5.83
C ARG A 123 13.75 -6.86 -7.27
N GLN A 124 13.75 -8.18 -7.49
CA GLN A 124 13.92 -8.76 -8.80
C GLN A 124 12.77 -8.40 -9.75
N ALA A 125 11.53 -8.43 -9.27
CA ALA A 125 10.36 -8.05 -10.07
C ALA A 125 10.41 -6.57 -10.46
N LEU A 126 10.70 -5.68 -9.50
CA LEU A 126 10.80 -4.24 -9.75
C LEU A 126 12.00 -3.89 -10.65
N GLN A 127 13.17 -4.51 -10.44
CA GLN A 127 14.33 -4.34 -11.33
C GLN A 127 14.09 -4.95 -12.72
N GLY A 128 13.27 -5.97 -12.84
CA GLY A 128 12.81 -6.50 -14.13
C GLY A 128 11.93 -5.51 -14.89
N LEU A 129 11.11 -4.72 -14.18
CA LEU A 129 10.31 -3.62 -14.75
C LEU A 129 11.20 -2.39 -15.04
N ALA A 130 12.10 -2.05 -14.13
CA ALA A 130 12.95 -0.88 -14.17
C ALA A 130 14.36 -1.22 -13.67
N PRO A 131 15.30 -1.57 -14.58
CA PRO A 131 16.64 -2.06 -14.21
C PRO A 131 17.49 -1.05 -13.43
N ASP A 132 17.23 0.23 -13.59
CA ASP A 132 17.89 1.35 -12.90
C ASP A 132 17.38 1.61 -11.49
N THR A 133 16.51 0.74 -10.94
CA THR A 133 15.94 0.88 -9.58
C THR A 133 17.03 0.97 -8.51
N VAL A 134 16.98 2.04 -7.72
CA VAL A 134 17.84 2.23 -6.55
C VAL A 134 17.21 1.52 -5.35
N VAL A 135 17.98 0.64 -4.69
CA VAL A 135 17.50 -0.11 -3.51
C VAL A 135 18.13 0.44 -2.24
N ARG A 136 17.29 0.78 -1.27
CA ARG A 136 17.64 1.20 0.08
C ARG A 136 17.14 0.15 1.08
N SER A 137 18.04 -0.59 1.72
CA SER A 137 17.69 -1.65 2.67
C SER A 137 18.56 -1.59 3.92
N GLY A 138 18.15 -2.30 4.97
CA GLY A 138 18.89 -2.36 6.22
C GLY A 138 19.08 -0.99 6.84
N LEU A 139 20.36 -0.59 7.03
CA LEU A 139 20.73 0.72 7.59
C LEU A 139 20.48 1.90 6.62
N GLN A 140 20.26 1.63 5.34
CA GLN A 140 19.98 2.67 4.35
C GLN A 140 18.48 2.98 4.22
N ALA A 141 17.60 2.12 4.71
CA ALA A 141 16.17 2.34 4.70
C ALA A 141 15.74 3.29 5.84
N THR A 142 16.34 4.48 5.89
CA THR A 142 16.10 5.51 6.91
C THR A 142 15.10 6.54 6.44
N GLU A 143 14.44 7.19 7.39
CA GLU A 143 13.58 8.34 7.16
C GLU A 143 14.33 9.48 6.47
N ALA A 144 15.57 9.78 6.89
CA ALA A 144 16.40 10.80 6.27
C ALA A 144 16.66 10.52 4.77
N ASN A 145 16.99 9.28 4.41
CA ASN A 145 17.19 8.92 3.01
C ASN A 145 15.88 9.01 2.20
N LEU A 146 14.74 8.69 2.82
CA LEU A 146 13.44 8.84 2.16
C LEU A 146 13.09 10.31 1.96
N ALA A 147 13.30 11.17 2.96
CA ALA A 147 13.09 12.61 2.85
C ALA A 147 14.02 13.30 1.82
N GLN A 148 15.22 12.74 1.60
CA GLN A 148 16.16 13.22 0.60
C GLN A 148 15.89 12.67 -0.82
N THR A 149 15.01 11.67 -0.95
CA THR A 149 14.63 11.13 -2.27
C THR A 149 13.78 12.16 -3.01
N LYS A 150 14.23 12.53 -4.21
CA LYS A 150 13.59 13.58 -5.01
C LYS A 150 13.00 12.98 -6.28
N GLU A 151 11.72 13.17 -6.44
CA GLU A 151 10.99 12.92 -7.69
C GLU A 151 11.32 11.55 -8.33
N PRO A 152 11.36 10.42 -7.58
CA PRO A 152 11.56 9.14 -8.20
C PRO A 152 10.38 8.86 -9.14
N ARG A 153 10.61 8.30 -10.34
CA ARG A 153 9.46 8.00 -11.21
C ARG A 153 8.51 6.95 -10.57
N MET A 154 9.04 6.13 -9.65
CA MET A 154 8.26 5.25 -8.78
C MET A 154 8.91 5.18 -7.40
N LEU A 155 8.12 5.34 -6.34
CA LEU A 155 8.54 5.10 -4.95
C LEU A 155 7.87 3.82 -4.45
N VAL A 156 8.67 2.88 -3.97
CA VAL A 156 8.17 1.66 -3.33
C VAL A 156 8.72 1.56 -1.91
N VAL A 157 7.84 1.50 -0.93
CA VAL A 157 8.21 1.31 0.47
C VAL A 157 7.50 0.07 1.00
N TRP A 158 8.26 -0.97 1.33
CA TRP A 158 7.76 -2.17 1.97
C TRP A 158 8.34 -2.30 3.37
N THR A 159 7.50 -2.06 4.37
CA THR A 159 7.89 -2.00 5.78
C THR A 159 6.68 -2.25 6.69
N HIS A 160 6.88 -2.21 7.99
CA HIS A 160 5.76 -2.22 8.94
C HIS A 160 5.02 -0.90 8.93
N GLY A 161 3.70 -0.99 8.88
CA GLY A 161 2.78 0.12 9.06
C GLY A 161 2.01 -0.01 10.37
N GLU A 162 1.53 1.11 10.88
CA GLU A 162 0.76 1.19 12.12
C GLU A 162 -0.26 2.33 12.02
N PHE A 163 -1.42 2.14 12.62
CA PHE A 163 -2.43 3.20 12.78
C PHE A 163 -2.67 3.46 14.27
N ASP A 164 -2.23 4.62 14.76
CA ASP A 164 -2.36 5.03 16.16
C ASP A 164 -3.71 5.74 16.39
N SER A 165 -4.74 4.96 16.68
CA SER A 165 -6.08 5.49 16.94
C SER A 165 -6.16 6.39 18.19
N GLY A 166 -5.17 6.32 19.09
CA GLY A 166 -5.10 7.14 20.30
C GLY A 166 -4.50 8.53 20.08
N ASN A 167 -3.88 8.78 18.92
CA ASN A 167 -3.34 10.10 18.63
C ASN A 167 -4.48 11.08 18.29
N THR A 168 -4.43 12.28 18.86
CA THR A 168 -5.46 13.31 18.64
C THR A 168 -5.37 13.98 17.27
N ASP A 169 -4.16 14.03 16.69
CA ASP A 169 -3.94 14.58 15.34
C ASP A 169 -4.13 13.48 14.27
N PRO A 170 -5.14 13.57 13.41
CA PRO A 170 -5.41 12.60 12.35
C PRO A 170 -4.21 12.35 11.43
N ALA A 171 -3.43 13.37 11.12
CA ALA A 171 -2.26 13.27 10.23
C ALA A 171 -1.06 12.54 10.87
N GLN A 172 -1.09 12.31 12.18
CA GLN A 172 -0.09 11.56 12.94
C GLN A 172 -0.49 10.10 13.18
N ARG A 173 -1.74 9.73 12.92
CA ARG A 173 -2.25 8.38 13.19
C ARG A 173 -1.65 7.31 12.27
N PRO A 174 -1.68 7.46 10.94
CA PRO A 174 -1.06 6.51 10.04
C PRO A 174 0.44 6.79 9.93
N ARG A 175 1.24 5.76 10.15
CA ARG A 175 2.70 5.87 10.14
C ARG A 175 3.36 4.58 9.66
N ILE A 176 4.57 4.70 9.13
CA ILE A 176 5.43 3.56 8.77
C ILE A 176 6.71 3.59 9.56
N GLN A 177 7.30 2.41 9.75
CA GLN A 177 8.53 2.23 10.51
C GLN A 177 9.72 2.07 9.57
N LEU A 178 10.78 2.82 9.82
CA LEU A 178 12.03 2.82 9.08
C LEU A 178 13.21 2.45 9.99
N ALA A 179 14.44 2.45 9.47
CA ALA A 179 15.60 2.08 10.25
C ALA A 179 15.78 2.99 11.47
N GLY A 180 16.02 2.38 12.64
CA GLY A 180 16.22 3.10 13.91
C GLY A 180 14.97 3.27 14.77
N THR A 181 13.78 2.88 14.31
CA THR A 181 12.50 3.03 15.03
C THR A 181 12.55 2.53 16.50
N VAL A 182 13.26 1.42 16.79
CA VAL A 182 13.30 0.85 18.13
C VAL A 182 14.07 1.72 19.14
N GLN A 183 15.03 2.49 18.68
CA GLN A 183 15.78 3.39 19.54
C GLN A 183 15.03 4.68 19.88
N ARG A 184 13.88 4.95 19.21
CA ARG A 184 13.15 6.22 19.34
C ARG A 184 14.07 7.32 19.86
N MET A 185 15.02 7.69 19.02
CA MET A 185 15.93 8.78 19.39
C MET A 185 15.05 9.98 19.65
N SER A 186 15.16 10.53 20.83
CA SER A 186 14.44 11.65 21.42
C SER A 186 13.39 12.32 20.51
N PRO A 187 12.14 12.55 20.95
CA PRO A 187 11.08 13.18 20.15
C PRO A 187 11.45 14.54 19.52
N SER A 188 12.60 15.09 19.88
CA SER A 188 13.13 16.37 19.38
C SER A 188 14.01 16.23 18.13
N ARG A 189 14.24 15.02 17.60
CA ARG A 189 15.00 14.84 16.35
C ARG A 189 14.06 14.65 15.18
N SER A 190 14.19 15.50 14.18
CA SER A 190 13.74 15.20 12.84
C SER A 190 14.36 13.87 12.42
N HIS A 191 13.55 12.86 12.04
CA HIS A 191 13.99 11.52 11.67
C HIS A 191 14.24 10.57 12.85
N ASP A 192 13.15 10.23 13.54
CA ASP A 192 13.16 9.25 14.64
C ASP A 192 12.97 7.79 14.15
N GLY A 193 12.90 7.59 12.84
CA GLY A 193 12.66 6.29 12.19
C GLY A 193 11.18 5.94 12.05
N VAL A 194 10.28 6.87 12.39
CA VAL A 194 8.83 6.74 12.18
C VAL A 194 8.39 7.84 11.25
N LEU A 195 7.87 7.50 10.09
CA LEU A 195 7.35 8.48 9.13
C LEU A 195 5.83 8.51 9.20
N THR A 196 5.28 9.64 9.64
CA THR A 196 3.85 9.91 9.73
C THR A 196 3.27 10.40 8.41
N ALA A 197 1.94 10.39 8.23
CA ALA A 197 1.31 11.00 7.06
C ALA A 197 1.63 12.49 6.94
N ALA A 198 1.71 13.22 8.06
CA ALA A 198 2.10 14.62 8.06
C ALA A 198 3.52 14.86 7.48
N GLU A 199 4.45 13.97 7.76
CA GLU A 199 5.82 14.03 7.21
C GLU A 199 5.86 13.56 5.76
N MET A 200 5.08 12.52 5.40
CA MET A 200 4.96 12.06 4.02
C MET A 200 4.46 13.15 3.08
N SER A 201 3.56 14.04 3.54
CA SER A 201 3.06 15.16 2.72
C SER A 201 4.13 16.16 2.31
N ARG A 202 5.31 16.13 2.96
CA ARG A 202 6.47 16.99 2.68
C ARG A 202 7.52 16.32 1.82
N LEU A 203 7.31 15.09 1.38
CA LEU A 203 8.21 14.41 0.45
C LEU A 203 8.19 15.10 -0.92
N TYR A 204 9.27 14.95 -1.66
CA TYR A 204 9.40 15.51 -3.02
C TYR A 204 9.00 14.45 -4.05
N LEU A 205 7.69 14.32 -4.32
CA LEU A 205 7.12 13.31 -5.22
C LEU A 205 6.49 13.91 -6.50
N GLN A 206 6.82 15.15 -6.83
CA GLN A 206 6.31 15.79 -8.05
C GLN A 206 6.70 14.97 -9.29
N GLY A 207 5.69 14.57 -10.08
CA GLY A 207 5.91 13.73 -11.25
C GLY A 207 6.18 12.25 -10.96
N THR A 208 6.18 11.82 -9.68
CA THR A 208 6.20 10.39 -9.31
C THR A 208 4.92 9.73 -9.81
N ARG A 209 5.04 8.79 -10.75
CA ARG A 209 3.89 8.10 -11.33
C ARG A 209 3.15 7.26 -10.31
N LEU A 210 3.89 6.51 -9.50
CA LEU A 210 3.30 5.59 -8.53
C LEU A 210 4.10 5.59 -7.23
N ALA A 211 3.42 5.84 -6.13
CA ALA A 211 3.92 5.61 -4.78
C ALA A 211 3.23 4.37 -4.20
N VAL A 212 4.01 3.34 -3.88
CA VAL A 212 3.56 2.08 -3.26
C VAL A 212 4.00 2.08 -1.80
N ILE A 213 3.05 2.10 -0.87
CA ILE A 213 3.35 1.93 0.56
C ILE A 213 2.69 0.63 1.03
N ALA A 214 3.47 -0.44 1.00
CA ALA A 214 3.04 -1.77 1.41
C ALA A 214 3.45 -2.03 2.87
N GLY A 215 2.52 -1.86 3.77
CA GLY A 215 2.66 -2.11 5.21
C GLY A 215 1.29 -2.27 5.85
N CYS A 216 1.23 -2.81 7.07
CA CYS A 216 -0.06 -3.00 7.73
C CYS A 216 -0.80 -1.67 7.88
N GLN A 217 -2.07 -1.63 7.48
CA GLN A 217 -2.97 -0.49 7.70
C GLN A 217 -2.50 0.86 7.09
N THR A 218 -1.68 0.84 6.03
CA THR A 218 -1.20 2.08 5.40
C THR A 218 -2.29 2.81 4.60
N GLY A 219 -3.36 2.10 4.21
CA GLY A 219 -4.55 2.69 3.57
C GLY A 219 -5.62 3.15 4.57
N VAL A 220 -5.42 2.90 5.87
CA VAL A 220 -6.33 3.38 6.91
C VAL A 220 -6.08 4.86 7.16
N GLY A 221 -7.16 5.61 7.31
CA GLY A 221 -7.08 7.02 7.64
C GLY A 221 -8.29 7.45 8.48
N THR A 222 -8.35 8.72 8.80
CA THR A 222 -9.47 9.32 9.54
C THR A 222 -10.46 9.90 8.53
N PRO A 223 -11.72 9.45 8.50
CA PRO A 223 -12.74 10.08 7.69
C PRO A 223 -12.98 11.52 8.12
N THR A 224 -12.91 12.43 7.18
CA THR A 224 -13.23 13.84 7.40
C THR A 224 -14.36 14.23 6.45
N PRO A 225 -15.54 14.61 6.96
CA PRO A 225 -16.69 14.94 6.12
C PRO A 225 -16.37 16.01 5.07
N GLY A 226 -16.64 15.70 3.80
CA GLY A 226 -16.37 16.60 2.68
C GLY A 226 -14.91 16.67 2.22
N GLU A 227 -13.97 16.04 2.93
CA GLU A 227 -12.52 16.04 2.61
C GLU A 227 -11.95 14.64 2.33
N GLY A 228 -12.77 13.59 2.47
CA GLY A 228 -12.37 12.22 2.25
C GLY A 228 -11.63 11.60 3.44
N ILE A 229 -10.59 10.80 3.18
CA ILE A 229 -9.77 10.16 4.23
C ILE A 229 -8.46 10.94 4.42
N GLU A 230 -8.25 11.44 5.62
CA GLU A 230 -6.94 11.95 6.03
C GLU A 230 -6.03 10.79 6.44
N GLY A 231 -4.97 10.58 5.66
CA GLY A 231 -4.08 9.43 5.81
C GLY A 231 -2.92 9.44 4.82
N ILE A 232 -2.24 8.31 4.69
CA ILE A 232 -1.05 8.17 3.83
C ILE A 232 -1.40 8.44 2.35
N ARG A 233 -2.57 8.01 1.87
CA ARG A 233 -2.99 8.24 0.48
C ARG A 233 -3.02 9.73 0.16
N ARG A 234 -3.74 10.52 0.97
CA ARG A 234 -3.82 11.98 0.81
C ARG A 234 -2.43 12.64 0.95
N ALA A 235 -1.62 12.18 1.92
CA ALA A 235 -0.27 12.70 2.11
C ALA A 235 0.62 12.51 0.87
N LEU A 236 0.58 11.34 0.24
CA LEU A 236 1.32 11.06 -0.99
C LEU A 236 0.83 11.91 -2.17
N TRP A 237 -0.49 12.13 -2.27
CA TRP A 237 -1.06 13.03 -3.28
C TRP A 237 -0.60 14.47 -3.06
N VAL A 238 -0.64 14.99 -1.84
CA VAL A 238 -0.13 16.32 -1.49
C VAL A 238 1.36 16.45 -1.81
N ALA A 239 2.15 15.39 -1.57
CA ALA A 239 3.57 15.33 -1.93
C ALA A 239 3.81 15.36 -3.46
N GLY A 240 2.79 15.12 -4.29
CA GLY A 240 2.84 15.20 -5.75
C GLY A 240 2.82 13.86 -6.49
N ALA A 241 2.58 12.73 -5.80
CA ALA A 241 2.45 11.44 -6.46
C ALA A 241 1.15 11.36 -7.27
N GLN A 242 1.23 10.92 -8.53
CA GLN A 242 0.10 10.83 -9.46
C GLN A 242 -0.80 9.62 -9.17
N GLY A 243 -0.22 8.54 -8.64
CA GLY A 243 -0.93 7.35 -8.23
C GLY A 243 -0.40 6.81 -6.91
N GLN A 244 -1.28 6.22 -6.10
CA GLN A 244 -0.97 5.68 -4.78
C GLN A 244 -1.52 4.25 -4.69
N LEU A 245 -0.67 3.30 -4.30
CA LEU A 245 -1.04 1.93 -3.97
C LEU A 245 -0.74 1.70 -2.49
N VAL A 246 -1.78 1.46 -1.70
CA VAL A 246 -1.69 1.31 -0.24
C VAL A 246 -2.45 0.07 0.22
N THR A 247 -2.26 -0.34 1.49
CA THR A 247 -2.92 -1.51 2.07
C THR A 247 -3.90 -1.12 3.17
N SER A 248 -5.15 -1.53 3.04
CA SER A 248 -6.24 -1.16 3.96
C SER A 248 -6.20 -1.90 5.30
N TRP A 249 -5.55 -3.07 5.36
CA TRP A 249 -5.32 -3.83 6.60
C TRP A 249 -4.01 -4.61 6.57
N GLY A 250 -3.69 -5.28 7.69
CA GLY A 250 -2.47 -6.07 7.81
C GLY A 250 -2.53 -7.35 6.98
N VAL A 251 -1.52 -7.55 6.15
CA VAL A 251 -1.31 -8.76 5.36
C VAL A 251 0.01 -9.40 5.77
N ALA A 252 0.04 -10.73 5.83
CA ALA A 252 1.28 -11.43 6.11
C ALA A 252 2.33 -11.15 5.02
N ASP A 253 3.60 -11.02 5.42
CA ASP A 253 4.71 -10.66 4.53
C ASP A 253 4.81 -11.54 3.28
N VAL A 254 4.49 -12.84 3.41
CA VAL A 254 4.47 -13.78 2.29
C VAL A 254 3.47 -13.39 1.21
N HIS A 255 2.25 -13.04 1.59
CA HIS A 255 1.20 -12.65 0.64
C HIS A 255 1.49 -11.28 0.03
N THR A 256 1.97 -10.32 0.84
CA THR A 256 2.41 -9.01 0.36
C THR A 256 3.51 -9.15 -0.70
N ALA A 257 4.49 -10.02 -0.45
CA ALA A 257 5.60 -10.23 -1.38
C ALA A 257 5.14 -10.85 -2.71
N HIS A 258 4.28 -11.88 -2.66
CA HIS A 258 3.71 -12.48 -3.87
C HIS A 258 2.82 -11.48 -4.61
N TRP A 259 2.04 -10.68 -3.89
CA TRP A 259 1.19 -9.65 -4.49
C TRP A 259 2.01 -8.61 -5.25
N LEU A 260 3.06 -8.07 -4.65
CA LEU A 260 3.94 -7.09 -5.28
C LEU A 260 4.77 -7.70 -6.43
N GLU A 261 5.23 -8.95 -6.30
CA GLU A 261 5.92 -9.68 -7.37
C GLU A 261 5.01 -9.83 -8.60
N GLU A 262 3.77 -10.30 -8.41
CA GLU A 262 2.78 -10.43 -9.48
C GLU A 262 2.44 -9.06 -10.09
N PHE A 263 2.30 -8.03 -9.28
CA PHE A 263 1.99 -6.68 -9.71
C PHE A 263 3.07 -6.10 -10.63
N PHE A 264 4.33 -6.08 -10.19
CA PHE A 264 5.42 -5.55 -11.02
C PHE A 264 5.68 -6.42 -12.24
N THR A 265 5.49 -7.74 -12.16
CA THR A 265 5.59 -8.65 -13.29
C THR A 265 4.48 -8.38 -14.32
N THR A 266 3.27 -8.14 -13.86
CA THR A 266 2.12 -7.79 -14.71
C THR A 266 2.36 -6.47 -15.45
N LEU A 267 2.80 -5.43 -14.73
CA LEU A 267 3.14 -4.13 -15.34
C LEU A 267 4.22 -4.27 -16.41
N ARG A 268 5.28 -5.05 -16.14
CA ARG A 268 6.36 -5.29 -17.08
C ARG A 268 5.89 -5.97 -18.37
N ASN A 269 5.07 -7.00 -18.23
CA ASN A 269 4.73 -7.88 -19.33
C ASN A 269 3.60 -7.32 -20.21
N SER A 270 2.67 -6.58 -19.63
CA SER A 270 1.41 -6.23 -20.30
C SER A 270 1.30 -4.75 -20.66
N ARG A 271 2.10 -3.86 -20.06
CA ARG A 271 2.05 -2.40 -20.27
C ARG A 271 0.64 -1.80 -20.15
N ILE A 272 -0.17 -2.38 -19.28
CA ILE A 272 -1.54 -1.96 -19.00
C ILE A 272 -1.57 -0.85 -17.94
N PRO A 273 -2.68 -0.10 -17.82
CA PRO A 273 -2.85 0.87 -16.74
C PRO A 273 -2.68 0.23 -15.37
N ILE A 274 -2.18 1.02 -14.40
CA ILE A 274 -1.90 0.55 -13.04
C ILE A 274 -3.15 -0.04 -12.38
N ALA A 275 -4.31 0.61 -12.54
CA ALA A 275 -5.58 0.10 -12.02
C ALA A 275 -5.96 -1.27 -12.59
N GLU A 276 -5.66 -1.52 -13.87
CA GLU A 276 -5.89 -2.85 -14.48
C GLU A 276 -4.89 -3.88 -13.95
N ALA A 277 -3.64 -3.52 -13.78
CA ALA A 277 -2.65 -4.43 -13.17
C ALA A 277 -3.06 -4.85 -11.75
N VAL A 278 -3.58 -3.92 -10.95
CA VAL A 278 -4.14 -4.23 -9.61
C VAL A 278 -5.27 -5.27 -9.74
N ARG A 279 -6.24 -5.02 -10.63
CA ARG A 279 -7.35 -5.94 -10.89
C ARG A 279 -6.86 -7.33 -11.31
N VAL A 280 -5.94 -7.41 -12.25
CA VAL A 280 -5.38 -8.69 -12.74
C VAL A 280 -4.77 -9.49 -11.59
N VAL A 281 -4.01 -8.84 -10.71
CA VAL A 281 -3.41 -9.52 -9.55
C VAL A 281 -4.48 -10.00 -8.59
N GLN A 282 -5.47 -9.16 -8.27
CA GLN A 282 -6.58 -9.55 -7.38
C GLN A 282 -7.36 -10.74 -7.93
N LEU A 283 -7.62 -10.78 -9.23
CA LEU A 283 -8.30 -11.91 -9.88
C LEU A 283 -7.45 -13.19 -9.86
N ARG A 284 -6.13 -13.11 -10.07
CA ARG A 284 -5.24 -14.28 -9.94
C ARG A 284 -5.24 -14.88 -8.55
N PHE A 285 -5.25 -14.02 -7.51
CA PHE A 285 -5.40 -14.50 -6.14
C PHE A 285 -6.76 -15.19 -5.93
N LEU A 286 -7.82 -14.56 -6.38
CA LEU A 286 -9.18 -15.10 -6.26
C LEU A 286 -9.34 -16.44 -6.96
N GLN A 287 -8.64 -16.66 -8.08
CA GLN A 287 -8.64 -17.88 -8.86
C GLN A 287 -7.62 -18.93 -8.37
N GLY A 288 -6.79 -18.59 -7.38
CA GLY A 288 -5.74 -19.49 -6.88
C GLY A 288 -4.56 -19.69 -7.85
N GLU A 289 -4.35 -18.73 -8.75
CA GLU A 289 -3.35 -18.81 -9.83
C GLU A 289 -2.01 -18.18 -9.49
N VAL A 290 -1.84 -17.69 -8.25
CA VAL A 290 -0.59 -17.03 -7.83
C VAL A 290 0.51 -18.07 -7.62
N LYS A 291 1.55 -17.98 -8.43
CA LYS A 291 2.65 -18.94 -8.41
C LYS A 291 3.40 -18.93 -7.07
N GLY A 292 3.50 -20.10 -6.46
CA GLY A 292 4.21 -20.28 -5.19
C GLY A 292 3.38 -20.04 -3.93
N LEU A 293 2.08 -19.78 -4.08
CA LEU A 293 1.09 -19.86 -3.00
C LEU A 293 0.25 -21.11 -3.13
N ASP A 294 -0.31 -21.56 -2.01
CA ASP A 294 -1.31 -22.61 -1.99
C ASP A 294 -2.59 -22.10 -2.69
N PRO A 295 -3.13 -22.81 -3.70
CA PRO A 295 -4.36 -22.42 -4.39
C PRO A 295 -5.58 -22.23 -3.48
N SER A 296 -5.58 -22.81 -2.27
CA SER A 296 -6.63 -22.59 -1.26
C SER A 296 -6.59 -21.21 -0.61
N GLN A 297 -5.51 -20.45 -0.78
CA GLN A 297 -5.32 -19.10 -0.21
C GLN A 297 -6.02 -18.02 -1.06
N ILE A 298 -7.28 -18.26 -1.40
CA ILE A 298 -8.13 -17.37 -2.21
C ILE A 298 -8.94 -16.38 -1.36
N HIS A 299 -8.81 -16.44 -0.03
CA HIS A 299 -9.61 -15.61 0.87
C HIS A 299 -9.29 -14.11 0.63
N PRO A 300 -10.32 -13.24 0.60
CA PRO A 300 -10.15 -11.81 0.33
C PRO A 300 -9.15 -11.09 1.23
N VAL A 301 -8.89 -11.60 2.43
CA VAL A 301 -7.91 -11.04 3.35
C VAL A 301 -6.50 -10.93 2.75
N PHE A 302 -6.18 -11.75 1.74
CA PHE A 302 -4.85 -11.80 1.13
C PHE A 302 -4.69 -10.86 -0.07
N TRP A 303 -5.77 -10.55 -0.80
CA TRP A 303 -5.69 -9.81 -2.07
C TRP A 303 -6.42 -8.46 -2.07
N ALA A 304 -7.49 -8.33 -1.33
CA ALA A 304 -8.32 -7.14 -1.35
C ALA A 304 -7.78 -5.92 -0.54
N PRO A 305 -6.77 -6.03 0.34
CA PRO A 305 -6.27 -4.83 1.01
C PRO A 305 -5.55 -3.86 0.09
N PHE A 306 -5.03 -4.31 -1.05
CA PHE A 306 -4.30 -3.45 -1.98
C PHE A 306 -5.27 -2.62 -2.82
N THR A 307 -5.28 -1.32 -2.58
CA THR A 307 -6.18 -0.37 -3.26
C THR A 307 -5.38 0.71 -3.97
N PHE A 308 -5.76 0.99 -5.21
CA PHE A 308 -5.12 2.01 -6.04
C PHE A 308 -5.99 3.28 -6.11
N ALA A 309 -5.38 4.43 -5.86
CA ALA A 309 -5.97 5.74 -6.11
C ALA A 309 -5.09 6.53 -7.09
N GLY A 310 -5.71 7.28 -8.00
CA GLY A 310 -5.00 8.09 -8.99
C GLY A 310 -5.67 8.10 -10.35
N ASP A 311 -4.97 8.63 -11.33
CA ASP A 311 -5.47 8.69 -12.71
C ASP A 311 -5.74 7.29 -13.26
N PRO A 312 -6.95 7.02 -13.79
CA PRO A 312 -7.33 5.71 -14.29
C PRO A 312 -6.52 5.22 -15.49
N GLY A 313 -5.97 6.14 -16.30
CA GLY A 313 -5.13 5.84 -17.44
C GLY A 313 -3.64 5.79 -17.15
N LEU A 314 -3.25 6.00 -15.88
CA LEU A 314 -1.85 6.04 -15.50
C LEU A 314 -1.16 4.70 -15.80
N ALA A 315 -0.13 4.77 -16.65
CA ALA A 315 0.72 3.63 -17.00
C ALA A 315 2.06 3.70 -16.24
N PRO A 316 2.77 2.57 -16.09
CA PRO A 316 4.03 2.51 -15.35
C PRO A 316 5.16 3.31 -15.99
#